data_96d8dcfc254c4fe94b22da1b46fa6055
#
_entry.id   96d8dcfc254c4fe94b22da1b46fa6055
#
_cell.length_a   1.000
_cell.length_b   1.000
_cell.length_c   1.000
_cell.angle_alpha   90.00
_cell.angle_beta   90.00
_cell.angle_gamma   90.00
#
_symmetry.space_group_name_H-M   'P 1'
#
loop_
_entity.id
_entity.type
_entity.pdbx_description
1 polymer ?
#
loop_
_entity_poly.entity_id
_entity_poly.type
_entity_poly.pdbx_seq_one_letter_code
_entity_poly.pdbx_strand_id
1 'polypeptide(L)'
;MTMHIMTKVTLGIGATLLLISVAALTIGGASVSNTSWFDDDSIGEEYWTGDTSTTFSGKLNWDSYYLVFVEEGYEVEIEIYEGSNGGWSEFTTCEYWDDCEDYDIIPGYDYIGDFEVQNSGDFEIEFTEKEGRSVEILIHEEEVPVEGILGFGVGCCGICGA
;
A
#
# COMPACT_ATOMS: atom_id res chain seq x y z
N MET A 1 -7.04 16.85 52.79
CA MET A 1 -6.14 15.74 52.38
C MET A 1 -5.10 16.31 51.40
N THR A 2 -3.84 16.46 51.81
CA THR A 2 -2.77 17.00 50.96
C THR A 2 -2.20 15.86 50.11
N MET A 3 -2.46 15.91 48.81
CA MET A 3 -1.89 14.96 47.86
C MET A 3 -0.35 15.05 47.87
N HIS A 4 0.31 13.90 47.90
CA HIS A 4 1.77 13.79 47.88
C HIS A 4 2.31 14.38 46.58
N ILE A 5 3.46 15.04 46.63
CA ILE A 5 4.03 15.75 45.47
C ILE A 5 4.25 14.82 44.27
N MET A 6 4.66 13.59 44.52
CA MET A 6 4.82 12.53 43.51
C MET A 6 3.52 12.23 42.76
N THR A 7 2.39 12.14 43.49
CA THR A 7 1.08 11.88 42.88
C THR A 7 0.64 13.01 41.95
N LYS A 8 0.97 14.27 42.30
CA LYS A 8 0.66 15.43 41.44
C LYS A 8 1.48 15.42 40.17
N VAL A 9 2.77 15.07 40.26
CA VAL A 9 3.68 14.98 39.11
C VAL A 9 3.23 13.87 38.17
N THR A 10 2.93 12.68 38.69
CA THR A 10 2.47 11.54 37.89
C THR A 10 1.14 11.85 37.19
N LEU A 11 0.19 12.46 37.91
CA LEU A 11 -1.10 12.85 37.35
C LEU A 11 -0.95 13.91 36.26
N GLY A 12 -0.02 14.87 36.43
CA GLY A 12 0.28 15.87 35.40
C GLY A 12 0.88 15.26 34.14
N ILE A 13 1.82 14.35 34.26
CA ILE A 13 2.44 13.64 33.13
C ILE A 13 1.39 12.79 32.40
N GLY A 14 0.59 12.01 33.14
CA GLY A 14 -0.46 11.18 32.54
C GLY A 14 -1.51 12.02 31.78
N ALA A 15 -1.96 13.13 32.35
CA ALA A 15 -2.90 14.02 31.66
C ALA A 15 -2.31 14.62 30.36
N THR A 16 -1.03 14.99 30.38
CA THR A 16 -0.35 15.55 29.18
C THR A 16 -0.23 14.49 28.10
N LEU A 17 0.18 13.26 28.44
CA LEU A 17 0.28 12.15 27.48
C LEU A 17 -1.08 11.81 26.86
N LEU A 18 -2.14 11.81 27.67
CA LEU A 18 -3.50 11.56 27.18
C LEU A 18 -3.96 12.63 26.19
N LEU A 19 -3.69 13.90 26.45
CA LEU A 19 -4.02 14.98 25.53
C LEU A 19 -3.26 14.87 24.20
N ILE A 20 -1.96 14.51 24.24
CA ILE A 20 -1.15 14.29 23.04
C ILE A 20 -1.72 13.13 22.22
N SER A 21 -2.07 12.02 22.90
CA SER A 21 -2.63 10.84 22.24
C SER A 21 -3.97 11.12 21.55
N VAL A 22 -4.86 11.87 22.22
CA VAL A 22 -6.14 12.28 21.61
C VAL A 22 -5.91 13.20 20.41
N ALA A 23 -4.98 14.14 20.49
CA ALA A 23 -4.64 15.00 19.38
C ALA A 23 -4.07 14.21 18.18
N ALA A 24 -3.17 13.26 18.45
CA ALA A 24 -2.62 12.38 17.42
C ALA A 24 -3.69 11.51 16.74
N LEU A 25 -4.64 10.96 17.52
CA LEU A 25 -5.76 10.18 16.98
C LEU A 25 -6.70 11.03 16.11
N THR A 26 -6.97 12.28 16.49
CA THR A 26 -7.84 13.14 15.70
C THR A 26 -7.19 13.53 14.37
N ILE A 27 -5.88 13.79 14.35
CA ILE A 27 -5.14 14.12 13.14
C ILE A 27 -5.00 12.85 12.26
N GLY A 28 -4.52 11.74 12.84
CA GLY A 28 -4.35 10.48 12.12
C GLY A 28 -5.67 9.91 11.62
N GLY A 29 -6.72 9.92 12.46
CA GLY A 29 -8.04 9.45 12.08
C GLY A 29 -8.69 10.30 10.98
N ALA A 30 -8.46 11.62 10.96
CA ALA A 30 -8.94 12.49 9.89
C ALA A 30 -8.20 12.22 8.57
N SER A 31 -6.91 11.93 8.62
CA SER A 31 -6.13 11.55 7.43
C SER A 31 -6.62 10.23 6.85
N VAL A 32 -6.82 9.21 7.68
CA VAL A 32 -7.34 7.91 7.24
C VAL A 32 -8.77 8.02 6.69
N SER A 33 -9.64 8.86 7.28
CA SER A 33 -11.02 9.01 6.80
C SER A 33 -11.15 9.84 5.51
N ASN A 34 -10.14 10.64 5.19
CA ASN A 34 -10.09 11.43 3.96
C ASN A 34 -9.31 10.73 2.82
N THR A 35 -8.65 9.63 3.13
CA THR A 35 -8.06 8.78 2.09
C THR A 35 -9.15 7.90 1.52
N SER A 36 -9.28 7.89 0.23
CA SER A 36 -10.23 7.10 -0.55
C SER A 36 -9.90 5.60 -0.55
N TRP A 37 -9.36 5.05 0.53
CA TRP A 37 -9.14 3.61 0.70
C TRP A 37 -10.39 2.76 0.46
N PHE A 38 -11.55 3.41 0.38
CA PHE A 38 -12.86 2.81 0.18
C PHE A 38 -13.68 3.57 -0.88
N ASP A 39 -13.07 4.49 -1.63
CA ASP A 39 -13.72 5.08 -2.80
C ASP A 39 -13.54 4.10 -3.96
N ASP A 40 -14.58 3.36 -4.21
CA ASP A 40 -14.75 2.28 -5.19
C ASP A 40 -14.41 2.69 -6.66
N ASP A 41 -14.09 3.96 -6.90
CA ASP A 41 -13.89 4.51 -8.25
C ASP A 41 -12.46 5.04 -8.51
N SER A 42 -11.50 4.94 -7.58
CA SER A 42 -10.15 5.46 -7.81
C SER A 42 -9.10 4.36 -7.81
N ILE A 43 -8.87 3.77 -8.95
CA ILE A 43 -7.61 3.09 -9.23
C ILE A 43 -6.53 4.17 -9.27
N GLY A 44 -5.38 3.94 -8.64
CA GLY A 44 -4.23 4.83 -8.69
C GLY A 44 -3.88 5.33 -10.09
N GLU A 45 -2.87 6.16 -10.22
CA GLU A 45 -2.45 6.66 -11.53
C GLU A 45 -1.81 5.55 -12.37
N GLU A 46 -2.04 5.57 -13.69
CA GLU A 46 -1.33 4.69 -14.62
C GLU A 46 0.17 4.95 -14.51
N TYR A 47 0.90 3.94 -14.07
CA TYR A 47 2.34 4.01 -13.85
C TYR A 47 3.14 3.55 -15.06
N TRP A 48 2.66 2.48 -15.71
CA TRP A 48 3.32 1.91 -16.87
C TRP A 48 2.33 1.12 -17.74
N THR A 49 2.56 1.18 -19.05
CA THR A 49 1.87 0.38 -20.05
C THR A 49 2.89 -0.30 -20.97
N GLY A 50 2.70 -1.58 -21.21
CA GLY A 50 3.54 -2.38 -22.10
C GLY A 50 2.82 -3.64 -22.55
N ASP A 51 3.58 -4.59 -23.07
CA ASP A 51 3.06 -5.90 -23.47
C ASP A 51 3.99 -7.03 -22.99
N THR A 52 3.53 -8.29 -23.08
CA THR A 52 4.28 -9.48 -22.68
C THR A 52 5.60 -9.72 -23.41
N SER A 53 5.91 -8.91 -24.44
CA SER A 53 7.20 -8.92 -25.12
C SER A 53 8.19 -7.90 -24.54
N THR A 54 7.73 -7.05 -23.61
CA THR A 54 8.51 -6.00 -22.99
C THR A 54 8.73 -6.28 -21.51
N THR A 55 9.89 -5.87 -21.01
CA THR A 55 10.20 -5.93 -19.58
C THR A 55 9.96 -4.55 -18.98
N PHE A 56 9.20 -4.47 -17.89
CA PHE A 56 9.19 -3.26 -17.10
C PHE A 56 10.58 -3.03 -16.49
N SER A 57 11.10 -1.83 -16.60
CA SER A 57 12.33 -1.43 -15.92
C SER A 57 12.13 -0.02 -15.35
N GLY A 58 12.03 0.08 -14.04
CA GLY A 58 11.70 1.34 -13.37
C GLY A 58 11.90 1.30 -11.88
N LYS A 59 11.58 2.42 -11.23
CA LYS A 59 11.65 2.54 -9.78
C LYS A 59 10.33 2.13 -9.16
N LEU A 60 10.38 1.31 -8.14
CA LEU A 60 9.24 1.03 -7.27
C LEU A 60 9.49 1.64 -5.89
N ASN A 61 8.43 2.12 -5.25
CA ASN A 61 8.47 2.75 -3.93
C ASN A 61 7.87 1.82 -2.88
N TRP A 62 8.48 1.77 -1.70
CA TRP A 62 8.04 0.91 -0.59
C TRP A 62 6.70 1.35 0.04
N ASP A 63 6.26 2.56 -0.23
CA ASP A 63 5.02 3.18 0.26
C ASP A 63 3.90 3.18 -0.78
N SER A 64 4.05 2.36 -1.83
CA SER A 64 3.06 2.20 -2.89
C SER A 64 2.73 0.73 -3.13
N TYR A 65 1.47 0.47 -3.54
CA TYR A 65 1.03 -0.77 -4.17
C TYR A 65 1.02 -0.60 -5.68
N TYR A 66 1.36 -1.65 -6.39
CA TYR A 66 1.37 -1.64 -7.85
C TYR A 66 0.39 -2.69 -8.36
N LEU A 67 -0.79 -2.22 -8.75
CA LEU A 67 -1.87 -3.05 -9.27
C LEU A 67 -1.59 -3.44 -10.71
N VAL A 68 -1.69 -4.72 -11.04
CA VAL A 68 -1.39 -5.26 -12.38
C VAL A 68 -2.66 -5.71 -13.05
N PHE A 69 -2.89 -5.17 -14.24
CA PHE A 69 -4.02 -5.50 -15.10
C PHE A 69 -3.51 -6.06 -16.43
N VAL A 70 -4.21 -7.07 -16.93
CA VAL A 70 -3.90 -7.76 -18.19
C VAL A 70 -5.12 -7.74 -19.08
N GLU A 71 -4.95 -7.62 -20.39
CA GLU A 71 -6.04 -7.71 -21.36
C GLU A 71 -6.93 -8.92 -21.08
N GLU A 72 -8.26 -8.71 -21.05
CA GLU A 72 -9.27 -9.68 -20.63
C GLU A 72 -9.13 -11.06 -21.33
N GLY A 73 -9.13 -12.12 -20.50
CA GLY A 73 -9.10 -13.51 -20.96
C GLY A 73 -7.70 -14.07 -21.25
N TYR A 74 -6.64 -13.39 -20.81
CA TYR A 74 -5.27 -13.89 -20.94
C TYR A 74 -4.65 -14.19 -19.58
N GLU A 75 -3.85 -15.28 -19.52
CA GLU A 75 -3.06 -15.63 -18.33
C GLU A 75 -1.60 -15.25 -18.56
N VAL A 76 -1.05 -14.48 -17.62
CA VAL A 76 0.33 -13.99 -17.66
C VAL A 76 1.09 -14.45 -16.42
N GLU A 77 2.30 -14.98 -16.63
CA GLU A 77 3.26 -15.24 -15.56
C GLU A 77 4.14 -14.02 -15.34
N ILE A 78 4.42 -13.71 -14.07
CA ILE A 78 5.20 -12.54 -13.66
C ILE A 78 6.45 -13.01 -12.94
N GLU A 79 7.61 -12.57 -13.40
CA GLU A 79 8.89 -12.77 -12.72
C GLU A 79 9.49 -11.41 -12.35
N ILE A 80 9.81 -11.23 -11.05
CA ILE A 80 10.41 -10.00 -10.54
C ILE A 80 11.89 -10.24 -10.32
N TYR A 81 12.73 -9.44 -10.98
CA TYR A 81 14.16 -9.43 -10.76
C TYR A 81 14.54 -8.25 -9.88
N GLU A 82 15.14 -8.55 -8.74
CA GLU A 82 15.60 -7.53 -7.82
C GLU A 82 16.69 -6.67 -8.44
N GLY A 83 16.54 -5.36 -8.30
CA GLY A 83 17.59 -4.40 -8.62
C GLY A 83 18.76 -4.47 -7.61
N SER A 84 19.78 -3.66 -7.82
CA SER A 84 21.07 -3.68 -7.09
C SER A 84 20.99 -3.42 -5.57
N ASN A 85 19.83 -3.11 -5.01
CA ASN A 85 19.67 -2.71 -3.60
C ASN A 85 19.10 -3.81 -2.69
N GLY A 86 18.81 -5.02 -3.21
CA GLY A 86 18.48 -6.21 -2.42
C GLY A 86 17.32 -6.01 -1.44
N GLY A 87 16.13 -5.74 -1.93
CA GLY A 87 14.91 -5.71 -1.14
C GLY A 87 14.04 -6.92 -1.46
N TRP A 88 13.23 -7.34 -0.50
CA TRP A 88 12.19 -8.33 -0.76
C TRP A 88 11.10 -7.68 -1.63
N SER A 89 10.67 -8.41 -2.65
CA SER A 89 9.53 -8.08 -3.50
C SER A 89 8.66 -9.32 -3.66
N GLU A 90 7.37 -9.14 -3.59
CA GLU A 90 6.40 -10.23 -3.78
C GLU A 90 5.30 -9.78 -4.74
N PHE A 91 4.92 -10.67 -5.64
CA PHE A 91 3.69 -10.54 -6.40
C PHE A 91 2.63 -11.42 -5.74
N THR A 92 1.55 -10.80 -5.32
CA THR A 92 0.40 -11.47 -4.71
C THR A 92 -0.70 -11.53 -5.75
N THR A 93 -1.15 -12.72 -6.11
CA THR A 93 -2.27 -12.88 -7.04
C THR A 93 -3.58 -12.50 -6.37
N CYS A 94 -4.49 -11.90 -7.10
CA CYS A 94 -5.82 -11.54 -6.59
C CYS A 94 -6.59 -12.74 -6.02
N GLU A 95 -6.35 -13.96 -6.53
CA GLU A 95 -6.96 -15.20 -6.02
C GLU A 95 -6.57 -15.48 -4.55
N TYR A 96 -5.42 -14.99 -4.10
CA TYR A 96 -4.95 -15.20 -2.73
C TYR A 96 -5.85 -14.50 -1.70
N TRP A 97 -6.38 -13.33 -2.04
CA TRP A 97 -7.26 -12.53 -1.18
C TRP A 97 -8.75 -12.68 -1.53
N ASP A 98 -9.09 -13.38 -2.66
CA ASP A 98 -10.46 -13.51 -3.20
C ASP A 98 -11.05 -12.14 -3.61
N ASP A 99 -10.20 -11.25 -4.14
CA ASP A 99 -10.52 -9.87 -4.48
C ASP A 99 -10.44 -9.53 -5.98
N CYS A 100 -10.30 -10.55 -6.85
CA CYS A 100 -10.20 -10.33 -8.30
C CYS A 100 -11.38 -9.54 -8.87
N GLU A 101 -12.60 -9.77 -8.34
CA GLU A 101 -13.81 -9.09 -8.80
C GLU A 101 -13.93 -7.65 -8.28
N ASP A 102 -13.24 -7.33 -7.16
CA ASP A 102 -13.31 -6.01 -6.52
C ASP A 102 -12.60 -4.93 -7.35
N TYR A 103 -11.64 -5.33 -8.19
CA TYR A 103 -10.85 -4.45 -9.06
C TYR A 103 -11.19 -4.58 -10.56
N ASP A 104 -12.35 -5.13 -10.94
CA ASP A 104 -12.83 -5.18 -12.34
C ASP A 104 -13.34 -3.79 -12.80
N ILE A 105 -12.44 -2.79 -12.75
CA ILE A 105 -12.77 -1.38 -12.91
C ILE A 105 -12.28 -0.85 -14.26
N ILE A 106 -11.26 -1.49 -14.88
CA ILE A 106 -10.76 -1.08 -16.19
C ILE A 106 -11.43 -1.91 -17.28
N PRO A 107 -12.32 -1.32 -18.13
CA PRO A 107 -12.99 -2.08 -19.17
C PRO A 107 -12.03 -2.75 -20.15
N GLY A 108 -12.13 -4.08 -20.29
CA GLY A 108 -11.31 -4.88 -21.20
C GLY A 108 -10.03 -5.41 -20.59
N TYR A 109 -9.85 -5.26 -19.26
CA TYR A 109 -8.71 -5.78 -18.51
C TYR A 109 -9.17 -6.53 -17.29
N ASP A 110 -8.47 -7.61 -16.96
CA ASP A 110 -8.63 -8.39 -15.76
C ASP A 110 -7.55 -7.95 -14.76
N TYR A 111 -7.93 -7.66 -13.51
CA TYR A 111 -6.98 -7.51 -12.40
C TYR A 111 -6.40 -8.88 -12.04
N ILE A 112 -5.09 -9.00 -12.00
CA ILE A 112 -4.42 -10.27 -11.72
C ILE A 112 -3.66 -10.29 -10.40
N GLY A 113 -3.48 -9.15 -9.76
CA GLY A 113 -2.80 -9.02 -8.47
C GLY A 113 -1.97 -7.75 -8.36
N ASP A 114 -1.24 -7.68 -7.28
CA ASP A 114 -0.41 -6.54 -6.94
C ASP A 114 1.01 -6.97 -6.55
N PHE A 115 1.94 -6.03 -6.61
CA PHE A 115 3.25 -6.22 -6.02
C PHE A 115 3.62 -5.11 -5.06
N GLU A 116 4.27 -5.56 -3.99
CA GLU A 116 4.84 -4.72 -2.96
C GLU A 116 6.35 -4.87 -2.95
N VAL A 117 7.05 -3.80 -2.58
CA VAL A 117 8.49 -3.83 -2.40
C VAL A 117 8.87 -3.35 -1.00
N GLN A 118 9.79 -4.05 -0.36
CA GLN A 118 10.23 -3.66 0.99
C GLN A 118 11.06 -2.38 1.00
N ASN A 119 11.83 -2.14 -0.03
CA ASN A 119 12.68 -0.96 -0.18
C ASN A 119 12.49 -0.35 -1.55
N SER A 120 12.41 0.97 -1.61
CA SER A 120 12.40 1.68 -2.90
C SER A 120 13.70 1.43 -3.67
N GLY A 121 13.57 1.18 -4.95
CA GLY A 121 14.72 0.88 -5.81
C GLY A 121 14.37 0.69 -7.27
N ASP A 122 15.37 0.32 -8.07
CA ASP A 122 15.18 -0.04 -9.46
C ASP A 122 14.87 -1.54 -9.56
N PHE A 123 13.80 -1.89 -10.27
CA PHE A 123 13.32 -3.25 -10.47
C PHE A 123 13.16 -3.55 -11.96
N GLU A 124 13.30 -4.83 -12.31
CA GLU A 124 12.95 -5.36 -13.61
C GLU A 124 11.86 -6.41 -13.41
N ILE A 125 10.77 -6.31 -14.19
CA ILE A 125 9.65 -7.24 -14.13
C ILE A 125 9.40 -7.77 -15.54
N GLU A 126 9.47 -9.08 -15.68
CA GLU A 126 9.21 -9.78 -16.92
C GLU A 126 7.80 -10.37 -16.89
N PHE A 127 7.06 -10.14 -17.98
CA PHE A 127 5.72 -10.65 -18.18
C PHE A 127 5.75 -11.67 -19.31
N THR A 128 5.23 -12.87 -19.05
CA THR A 128 5.24 -13.95 -20.03
C THR A 128 3.83 -14.53 -20.20
N GLU A 129 3.30 -14.45 -21.42
CA GLU A 129 2.05 -15.11 -21.78
C GLU A 129 2.35 -16.54 -22.25
N LYS A 130 1.57 -17.53 -21.77
CA LYS A 130 1.83 -18.98 -21.94
C LYS A 130 1.92 -19.45 -23.39
N GLU A 131 1.22 -18.82 -24.30
CA GLU A 131 1.19 -19.18 -25.72
C GLU A 131 2.12 -18.28 -26.57
N GLY A 132 2.81 -17.32 -25.94
CA GLY A 132 3.74 -16.40 -26.58
C GLY A 132 3.06 -15.32 -27.41
N ARG A 133 1.82 -14.97 -27.06
CA ARG A 133 1.09 -13.85 -27.67
C ARG A 133 1.55 -12.53 -27.06
N SER A 134 1.45 -11.45 -27.84
CA SER A 134 1.63 -10.10 -27.30
C SER A 134 0.31 -9.65 -26.68
N VAL A 135 0.30 -9.46 -25.37
CA VAL A 135 -0.86 -9.09 -24.55
C VAL A 135 -0.54 -7.81 -23.83
N GLU A 136 -1.46 -6.86 -23.83
CA GLU A 136 -1.25 -5.57 -23.17
C GLU A 136 -1.34 -5.70 -21.66
N ILE A 137 -0.46 -4.97 -20.95
CA ILE A 137 -0.35 -4.96 -19.51
C ILE A 137 -0.34 -3.53 -19.02
N LEU A 138 -1.12 -3.25 -17.98
CA LEU A 138 -1.15 -1.98 -17.30
C LEU A 138 -0.65 -2.18 -15.85
N ILE A 139 0.14 -1.24 -15.37
CA ILE A 139 0.52 -1.13 -13.95
C ILE A 139 0.00 0.20 -13.45
N HIS A 140 -0.78 0.18 -12.40
CA HIS A 140 -1.26 1.36 -11.70
C HIS A 140 -0.58 1.46 -10.33
N GLU A 141 -0.13 2.67 -9.96
CA GLU A 141 0.48 2.95 -8.67
C GLU A 141 -0.55 3.56 -7.72
N GLU A 142 -0.70 2.96 -6.55
CA GLU A 142 -1.52 3.48 -5.47
C GLU A 142 -0.62 3.82 -4.26
N GLU A 143 -0.49 5.10 -3.94
CA GLU A 143 0.31 5.55 -2.80
C GLU A 143 -0.39 5.26 -1.47
N VAL A 144 0.33 4.64 -0.54
CA VAL A 144 -0.15 4.40 0.83
C VAL A 144 0.04 5.66 1.67
N PRO A 145 -1.01 6.25 2.25
CA PRO A 145 -0.89 7.46 3.07
C PRO A 145 -0.27 7.14 4.45
N VAL A 146 1.03 6.90 4.46
CA VAL A 146 1.81 6.56 5.67
C VAL A 146 1.66 7.56 6.82
N GLU A 147 1.36 8.82 6.55
CA GLU A 147 1.16 9.85 7.58
C GLU A 147 -0.05 9.55 8.48
N GLY A 148 -1.14 9.04 7.91
CA GLY A 148 -2.34 8.64 8.64
C GLY A 148 -2.08 7.43 9.54
N ILE A 149 -1.36 6.44 9.05
CA ILE A 149 -1.03 5.22 9.79
C ILE A 149 -0.13 5.53 10.99
N LEU A 150 0.89 6.37 10.82
CA LEU A 150 1.78 6.79 11.91
C LEU A 150 1.03 7.55 13.00
N GLY A 151 0.15 8.47 12.63
CA GLY A 151 -0.68 9.22 13.59
C GLY A 151 -1.60 8.32 14.40
N PHE A 152 -2.24 7.36 13.76
CA PHE A 152 -3.10 6.39 14.42
C PHE A 152 -2.31 5.46 15.37
N GLY A 153 -1.17 4.95 14.93
CA GLY A 153 -0.30 4.08 15.75
C GLY A 153 0.18 4.77 17.02
N VAL A 154 0.65 6.00 16.93
CA VAL A 154 1.10 6.79 18.11
C VAL A 154 -0.06 7.09 19.05
N GLY A 155 -1.23 7.43 18.52
CA GLY A 155 -2.43 7.68 19.32
C GLY A 155 -2.87 6.45 20.11
N CYS A 156 -2.96 5.29 19.50
CA CYS A 156 -3.34 4.03 20.15
C CYS A 156 -2.34 3.62 21.25
N CYS A 157 -1.05 3.68 20.98
CA CYS A 157 -0.02 3.33 21.98
C CYS A 157 -0.04 4.28 23.18
N GLY A 158 -0.28 5.58 22.97
CA GLY A 158 -0.39 6.58 24.03
C GLY A 158 -1.56 6.34 24.98
N ILE A 159 -2.70 5.91 24.46
CA ILE A 159 -3.89 5.59 25.27
C ILE A 159 -3.68 4.32 26.12
N CYS A 160 -3.04 3.30 25.55
CA CYS A 160 -2.77 2.04 26.28
C CYS A 160 -1.69 2.18 27.34
N GLY A 161 -0.80 3.19 27.25
CA GLY A 161 0.31 3.44 28.16
C GLY A 161 0.02 4.46 29.27
N ALA A 162 -1.12 5.16 29.26
CA ALA A 162 -1.52 6.16 30.25
C ALA A 162 -2.45 5.59 31.31
#